data_30aab174f5e3a9a6d7a8e53f027664c6
#
_entry.id   30aab174f5e3a9a6d7a8e53f027664c6
#
_cell.length_a   1.000
_cell.length_b   1.000
_cell.length_c   1.000
_cell.angle_alpha   90.00
_cell.angle_beta   90.00
_cell.angle_gamma   90.00
#
_symmetry.space_group_name_H-M   'P 1'
#
loop_
_entity.id
_entity.type
_entity.pdbx_description
1 polymer ?
#
loop_
_entity_poly.entity_id
_entity_poly.type
_entity_poly.pdbx_seq_one_letter_code
_entity_poly.pdbx_strand_id
1 'polypeptide(L)'
;LLEARTAVAALRAATAPDHDRVDAAYGAFDLADRIRYAVFLRAHARALPAAEAALAARPGLPDFRRRAPLLADDLAALGEPAPAPLRFALPKGEAAGWGALYVVEGSRLGGIMLARSVPADLPAAYLGARHRSGEWRTLLAALDDAATRAGTDRWIDEAIAGARATFDLYRRAA
;
A
#
# COMPACT_ATOMS: atom_id res chain seq x y z
N LEU A 1 -29.95 -4.67 17.26
CA LEU A 1 -29.02 -5.59 16.57
C LEU A 1 -27.87 -4.71 16.10
N LEU A 2 -26.74 -4.75 16.82
CA LEU A 2 -25.47 -4.20 16.33
C LEU A 2 -25.10 -5.05 15.11
N GLU A 3 -25.13 -4.46 13.92
CA GLU A 3 -24.55 -5.09 12.73
C GLU A 3 -23.11 -5.44 13.04
N ALA A 4 -22.75 -6.71 12.87
CA ALA A 4 -21.38 -7.17 13.05
C ALA A 4 -20.48 -6.32 12.12
N ARG A 5 -19.60 -5.51 12.69
CA ARG A 5 -18.66 -4.72 11.91
C ARG A 5 -17.82 -5.67 11.07
N THR A 6 -17.78 -5.47 9.75
CA THR A 6 -16.91 -6.25 8.88
C THR A 6 -15.45 -6.04 9.27
N ALA A 7 -14.58 -7.00 8.98
CA ALA A 7 -13.14 -6.88 9.22
C ALA A 7 -12.54 -5.68 8.47
N VAL A 8 -13.02 -5.42 7.25
CA VAL A 8 -12.64 -4.23 6.47
C VAL A 8 -13.01 -2.95 7.21
N ALA A 9 -14.21 -2.84 7.79
CA ALA A 9 -14.62 -1.65 8.53
C ALA A 9 -13.79 -1.46 9.80
N ALA A 10 -13.49 -2.54 10.53
CA ALA A 10 -12.63 -2.51 11.71
C ALA A 10 -11.20 -2.08 11.37
N LEU A 11 -10.63 -2.65 10.31
CA LEU A 11 -9.29 -2.35 9.82
C LEU A 11 -9.18 -0.88 9.41
N ARG A 12 -10.14 -0.38 8.61
CA ARG A 12 -10.19 1.02 8.18
C ARG A 12 -10.24 1.98 9.37
N ALA A 13 -11.12 1.73 10.33
CA ALA A 13 -11.28 2.58 11.51
C ALA A 13 -10.01 2.59 12.38
N ALA A 14 -9.39 1.42 12.60
CA ALA A 14 -8.21 1.29 13.43
C ALA A 14 -6.96 1.91 12.82
N THR A 15 -6.87 1.99 11.48
CA THR A 15 -5.67 2.48 10.77
C THR A 15 -5.84 3.88 10.19
N ALA A 16 -6.99 4.54 10.37
CA ALA A 16 -7.20 5.89 9.88
C ALA A 16 -6.13 6.89 10.35
N PRO A 17 -5.69 6.90 11.63
CA PRO A 17 -4.61 7.79 12.06
C PRO A 17 -3.26 7.49 11.40
N ASP A 18 -2.98 6.24 11.06
CA ASP A 18 -1.74 5.84 10.39
C ASP A 18 -1.76 6.28 8.93
N HIS A 19 -2.89 6.15 8.27
CA HIS A 19 -3.15 6.67 6.92
C HIS A 19 -2.93 8.19 6.87
N ASP A 20 -3.53 8.93 7.79
CA ASP A 20 -3.39 10.39 7.86
C ASP A 20 -1.94 10.84 8.03
N ARG A 21 -1.13 10.10 8.84
CA ARG A 21 0.29 10.39 9.01
C ARG A 21 1.10 10.16 7.73
N VAL A 22 0.78 9.13 6.97
CA VAL A 22 1.42 8.86 5.67
C VAL A 22 1.02 9.94 4.66
N ASP A 23 -0.26 10.29 4.60
CA ASP A 23 -0.73 11.37 3.72
C ASP A 23 -0.06 12.71 4.04
N ALA A 24 0.11 13.03 5.31
CA ALA A 24 0.82 14.24 5.74
C ALA A 24 2.29 14.23 5.32
N ALA A 25 2.99 13.09 5.46
CA ALA A 25 4.38 12.94 5.09
C ALA A 25 4.59 13.10 3.57
N TYR A 26 3.76 12.45 2.77
CA TYR A 26 3.86 12.50 1.30
C TYR A 26 3.21 13.73 0.69
N GLY A 27 2.26 14.35 1.36
CA GLY A 27 1.62 15.60 0.95
C GLY A 27 2.57 16.82 0.92
N ALA A 28 3.74 16.69 1.53
CA ALA A 28 4.79 17.72 1.46
C ALA A 28 5.50 17.78 0.10
N PHE A 29 5.36 16.76 -0.76
CA PHE A 29 5.97 16.72 -2.07
C PHE A 29 5.10 17.42 -3.11
N ASP A 30 5.68 18.38 -3.83
CA ASP A 30 5.04 19.00 -5.00
C ASP A 30 5.25 18.11 -6.23
N LEU A 31 4.21 17.40 -6.66
CA LEU A 31 4.29 16.49 -7.79
C LEU A 31 4.30 17.20 -9.16
N ALA A 32 4.03 18.49 -9.19
CA ALA A 32 4.17 19.32 -10.41
C ALA A 32 5.63 19.70 -10.67
N ASP A 33 6.46 19.70 -9.64
CA ASP A 33 7.90 19.94 -9.75
C ASP A 33 8.63 18.62 -10.03
N ARG A 34 9.37 18.56 -11.15
CA ARG A 34 10.11 17.35 -11.57
C ARG A 34 11.05 16.80 -10.50
N ILE A 35 11.78 17.68 -9.81
CA ILE A 35 12.78 17.27 -8.81
C ILE A 35 12.07 16.70 -7.59
N ARG A 36 11.05 17.38 -7.10
CA ARG A 36 10.25 16.93 -5.95
C ARG A 36 9.48 15.65 -6.26
N TYR A 37 8.98 15.51 -7.47
CA TYR A 37 8.36 14.27 -7.94
C TYR A 37 9.35 13.10 -7.96
N ALA A 38 10.57 13.30 -8.42
CA ALA A 38 11.61 12.27 -8.35
C ALA A 38 11.92 11.86 -6.91
N VAL A 39 11.99 12.80 -5.97
CA VAL A 39 12.18 12.51 -4.53
C VAL A 39 11.00 11.70 -3.98
N PHE A 40 9.77 12.06 -4.35
CA PHE A 40 8.56 11.31 -4.00
C PHE A 40 8.62 9.85 -4.50
N LEU A 41 8.98 9.62 -5.76
CA LEU A 41 9.13 8.27 -6.32
C LEU A 41 10.25 7.49 -5.63
N ARG A 42 11.37 8.13 -5.30
CA ARG A 42 12.46 7.51 -4.54
C ARG A 42 12.01 7.09 -3.14
N ALA A 43 11.22 7.91 -2.46
CA ALA A 43 10.62 7.54 -1.16
C ALA A 43 9.75 6.29 -1.30
N HIS A 44 8.86 6.24 -2.29
CA HIS A 44 8.05 5.06 -2.57
C HIS A 44 8.91 3.82 -2.92
N ALA A 45 10.01 4.00 -3.67
CA ALA A 45 10.92 2.90 -4.03
C ALA A 45 11.69 2.34 -2.83
N ARG A 46 11.78 3.05 -1.72
CA ARG A 46 12.32 2.54 -0.46
C ARG A 46 11.32 1.66 0.30
N ALA A 47 10.03 1.85 0.09
CA ALA A 47 8.96 1.14 0.81
C ALA A 47 8.31 0.01 -0.01
N LEU A 48 7.80 0.34 -1.19
CA LEU A 48 6.96 -0.58 -1.97
C LEU A 48 7.62 -1.93 -2.29
N PRO A 49 8.88 -1.99 -2.80
CA PRO A 49 9.51 -3.29 -3.09
C PRO A 49 9.67 -4.16 -1.85
N ALA A 50 9.93 -3.57 -0.69
CA ALA A 50 10.03 -4.29 0.58
C ALA A 50 8.68 -4.87 1.02
N ALA A 51 7.60 -4.08 0.89
CA ALA A 51 6.24 -4.53 1.20
C ALA A 51 5.80 -5.65 0.24
N GLU A 52 6.01 -5.48 -1.06
CA GLU A 52 5.65 -6.48 -2.07
C GLU A 52 6.44 -7.79 -1.91
N ALA A 53 7.73 -7.72 -1.55
CA ALA A 53 8.54 -8.90 -1.26
C ALA A 53 8.03 -9.65 -0.01
N ALA A 54 7.68 -8.92 1.05
CA ALA A 54 7.13 -9.50 2.26
C ALA A 54 5.77 -10.18 2.00
N LEU A 55 4.90 -9.57 1.17
CA LEU A 55 3.61 -10.15 0.77
C LEU A 55 3.81 -11.41 -0.09
N ALA A 56 4.72 -11.37 -1.05
CA ALA A 56 4.98 -12.51 -1.92
C ALA A 56 5.54 -13.74 -1.17
N ALA A 57 6.18 -13.50 -0.03
CA ALA A 57 6.67 -14.58 0.85
C ALA A 57 5.58 -15.16 1.77
N ARG A 58 4.35 -14.62 1.78
CA ARG A 58 3.25 -15.08 2.63
C ARG A 58 2.32 -16.03 1.88
N PRO A 59 2.18 -17.28 2.33
CA PRO A 59 1.18 -18.18 1.78
C PRO A 59 -0.24 -17.74 2.19
N GLY A 60 -1.24 -18.16 1.42
CA GLY A 60 -2.65 -17.94 1.76
C GLY A 60 -3.21 -16.57 1.35
N LEU A 61 -2.41 -15.66 0.83
CA LEU A 61 -2.88 -14.40 0.28
C LEU A 61 -3.34 -14.57 -1.19
N PRO A 62 -4.32 -13.79 -1.64
CA PRO A 62 -4.66 -13.75 -3.05
C PRO A 62 -3.52 -13.16 -3.88
N ASP A 63 -3.47 -13.51 -5.15
CA ASP A 63 -2.52 -12.92 -6.10
C ASP A 63 -2.74 -11.41 -6.20
N PHE A 64 -1.65 -10.69 -6.31
CA PHE A 64 -1.66 -9.24 -6.52
C PHE A 64 -0.64 -8.84 -7.59
N ARG A 65 -0.93 -7.75 -8.29
CA ARG A 65 -0.04 -7.24 -9.34
C ARG A 65 1.00 -6.30 -8.77
N ARG A 66 2.26 -6.67 -8.86
CA ARG A 66 3.35 -5.83 -8.38
C ARG A 66 3.45 -4.53 -9.16
N ARG A 67 3.72 -3.43 -8.45
CA ARG A 67 3.98 -2.10 -9.03
C ARG A 67 5.44 -1.66 -8.90
N ALA A 68 6.25 -2.38 -8.12
CA ALA A 68 7.67 -2.06 -7.99
C ALA A 68 8.41 -1.97 -9.34
N PRO A 69 8.16 -2.83 -10.34
CA PRO A 69 8.74 -2.67 -11.67
C PRO A 69 8.35 -1.35 -12.35
N LEU A 70 7.07 -0.95 -12.29
CA LEU A 70 6.60 0.31 -12.88
C LEU A 70 7.25 1.52 -12.20
N LEU A 71 7.44 1.46 -10.90
CA LEU A 71 8.13 2.50 -10.14
C LEU A 71 9.60 2.61 -10.52
N ALA A 72 10.28 1.47 -10.73
CA ALA A 72 11.65 1.44 -11.20
C ALA A 72 11.78 2.02 -12.63
N ASP A 73 10.83 1.69 -13.51
CA ASP A 73 10.80 2.23 -14.89
C ASP A 73 10.57 3.74 -14.89
N ASP A 74 9.65 4.26 -14.05
CA ASP A 74 9.41 5.70 -13.92
C ASP A 74 10.67 6.44 -13.41
N LEU A 75 11.38 5.88 -12.41
CA LEU A 75 12.64 6.45 -11.94
C LEU A 75 13.72 6.44 -13.03
N ALA A 76 13.87 5.34 -13.76
CA ALA A 76 14.82 5.24 -14.85
C ALA A 76 14.54 6.27 -15.96
N ALA A 77 13.26 6.48 -16.29
CA ALA A 77 12.84 7.49 -17.27
C ALA A 77 13.15 8.94 -16.81
N LEU A 78 13.20 9.16 -15.49
CA LEU A 78 13.65 10.45 -14.92
C LEU A 78 15.18 10.57 -14.83
N GLY A 79 15.94 9.51 -15.14
CA GLY A 79 17.38 9.45 -14.96
C GLY A 79 17.82 9.27 -13.50
N GLU A 80 16.90 8.80 -12.64
CA GLU A 80 17.14 8.63 -11.22
C GLU A 80 17.48 7.17 -10.88
N PRO A 81 18.54 6.92 -10.07
CA PRO A 81 18.84 5.57 -9.61
C PRO A 81 17.77 5.11 -8.62
N ALA A 82 17.39 3.84 -8.72
CA ALA A 82 16.52 3.23 -7.74
C ALA A 82 17.26 3.08 -6.39
N PRO A 83 16.71 3.58 -5.28
CA PRO A 83 17.32 3.42 -3.97
C PRO A 83 17.18 1.99 -3.46
N ALA A 84 18.04 1.59 -2.53
CA ALA A 84 17.85 0.34 -1.82
C ALA A 84 16.56 0.38 -0.98
N PRO A 85 15.73 -0.67 -1.01
CA PRO A 85 14.56 -0.77 -0.16
C PRO A 85 14.92 -0.77 1.34
N LEU A 86 14.03 -0.21 2.16
CA LEU A 86 14.15 -0.31 3.61
C LEU A 86 14.00 -1.77 4.07
N ARG A 87 14.60 -2.09 5.20
CA ARG A 87 14.30 -3.35 5.87
C ARG A 87 12.86 -3.32 6.37
N PHE A 88 12.13 -4.37 6.06
CA PHE A 88 10.75 -4.55 6.48
C PHE A 88 10.52 -5.97 7.00
N ALA A 89 10.06 -6.06 8.23
CA ALA A 89 9.63 -7.30 8.85
C ALA A 89 8.12 -7.21 9.08
N LEU A 90 7.35 -7.88 8.24
CA LEU A 90 5.92 -8.02 8.44
C LEU A 90 5.66 -8.89 9.68
N PRO A 91 4.77 -8.49 10.61
CA PRO A 91 4.42 -9.30 11.76
C PRO A 91 4.03 -10.74 11.37
N LYS A 92 4.27 -11.68 12.26
CA LYS A 92 3.93 -13.09 12.03
C LYS A 92 2.40 -13.26 11.93
N GLY A 93 1.98 -14.33 11.29
CA GLY A 93 0.57 -14.68 11.12
C GLY A 93 0.04 -14.35 9.71
N GLU A 94 -0.93 -15.14 9.28
CA GLU A 94 -1.60 -14.95 7.97
C GLU A 94 -2.33 -13.61 7.91
N ALA A 95 -3.04 -13.26 8.99
CA ALA A 95 -3.83 -12.05 9.09
C ALA A 95 -3.00 -10.77 8.91
N ALA A 96 -1.76 -10.75 9.41
CA ALA A 96 -0.84 -9.62 9.18
C ALA A 96 -0.56 -9.40 7.69
N GLY A 97 -0.46 -10.47 6.91
CA GLY A 97 -0.36 -10.40 5.44
C GLY A 97 -1.58 -9.75 4.79
N TRP A 98 -2.78 -10.11 5.24
CA TRP A 98 -4.02 -9.49 4.77
C TRP A 98 -4.08 -7.98 5.06
N GLY A 99 -3.66 -7.57 6.26
CA GLY A 99 -3.57 -6.16 6.63
C GLY A 99 -2.58 -5.38 5.76
N ALA A 100 -1.40 -5.95 5.50
CA ALA A 100 -0.40 -5.34 4.63
C ALA A 100 -0.89 -5.26 3.17
N LEU A 101 -1.54 -6.31 2.66
CA LEU A 101 -2.11 -6.34 1.32
C LEU A 101 -3.21 -5.28 1.15
N TYR A 102 -4.06 -5.10 2.16
CA TYR A 102 -5.06 -4.04 2.20
C TYR A 102 -4.42 -2.65 2.01
N VAL A 103 -3.33 -2.36 2.69
CA VAL A 103 -2.62 -1.07 2.58
C VAL A 103 -1.98 -0.92 1.20
N VAL A 104 -1.23 -1.91 0.73
CA VAL A 104 -0.52 -1.87 -0.56
C VAL A 104 -1.51 -1.73 -1.71
N GLU A 105 -2.56 -2.53 -1.75
CA GLU A 105 -3.55 -2.45 -2.83
C GLU A 105 -4.46 -1.23 -2.70
N GLY A 106 -4.82 -0.82 -1.48
CA GLY A 106 -5.59 0.41 -1.24
C GLY A 106 -4.86 1.68 -1.73
N SER A 107 -3.54 1.68 -1.68
CA SER A 107 -2.72 2.82 -2.14
C SER A 107 -2.85 3.11 -3.64
N ARG A 108 -3.35 2.16 -4.46
CA ARG A 108 -3.67 2.40 -5.87
C ARG A 108 -4.74 3.48 -6.05
N LEU A 109 -5.70 3.55 -5.13
CA LEU A 109 -6.77 4.55 -5.17
C LEU A 109 -6.21 5.97 -4.97
N GLY A 110 -5.32 6.13 -4.00
CA GLY A 110 -4.60 7.39 -3.78
C GLY A 110 -3.67 7.74 -4.93
N GLY A 111 -2.97 6.75 -5.48
CA GLY A 111 -2.07 6.93 -6.62
C GLY A 111 -2.74 7.56 -7.83
N ILE A 112 -3.95 7.12 -8.19
CA ILE A 112 -4.72 7.69 -9.30
C ILE A 112 -5.06 9.18 -9.07
N MET A 113 -5.38 9.53 -7.83
CA MET A 113 -5.64 10.93 -7.48
C MET A 113 -4.38 11.77 -7.60
N LEU A 114 -3.25 11.27 -7.10
CA LEU A 114 -1.94 11.93 -7.16
C LEU A 114 -1.42 12.07 -8.60
N ALA A 115 -1.66 11.08 -9.46
CA ALA A 115 -1.26 11.12 -10.86
C ALA A 115 -1.80 12.34 -11.62
N ARG A 116 -2.92 12.89 -11.19
CA ARG A 116 -3.52 14.11 -11.78
C ARG A 116 -2.66 15.36 -11.58
N SER A 117 -1.81 15.36 -10.57
CA SER A 117 -0.90 16.47 -10.26
C SER A 117 0.45 16.34 -10.95
N VAL A 118 0.73 15.21 -11.59
CA VAL A 118 1.98 14.97 -12.34
C VAL A 118 1.83 15.54 -13.74
N PRO A 119 2.77 16.38 -14.21
CA PRO A 119 2.79 16.88 -15.58
C PRO A 119 2.75 15.75 -16.62
N ALA A 120 2.04 15.97 -17.73
CA ALA A 120 1.81 14.94 -18.76
C ALA A 120 3.09 14.47 -19.47
N ASP A 121 4.17 15.26 -19.42
CA ASP A 121 5.49 14.94 -19.98
C ASP A 121 6.38 14.13 -19.03
N LEU A 122 5.94 13.90 -17.79
CA LEU A 122 6.65 13.08 -16.83
C LEU A 122 6.08 11.65 -16.75
N PRO A 123 6.92 10.64 -16.48
CA PRO A 123 6.48 9.26 -16.35
C PRO A 123 5.59 9.09 -15.11
N ALA A 124 4.46 8.42 -15.24
CA ALA A 124 3.52 8.19 -14.15
C ALA A 124 2.85 6.80 -14.22
N ALA A 125 3.55 5.79 -14.75
CA ALA A 125 3.04 4.43 -14.86
C ALA A 125 2.72 3.83 -13.49
N TYR A 126 3.57 4.09 -12.49
CA TYR A 126 3.37 3.64 -11.13
C TYR A 126 2.10 4.23 -10.48
N LEU A 127 1.96 5.54 -10.47
CA LEU A 127 0.78 6.21 -9.90
C LEU A 127 -0.49 5.91 -10.70
N GLY A 128 -0.39 5.75 -12.01
CA GLY A 128 -1.49 5.40 -12.90
C GLY A 128 -1.94 3.93 -12.86
N ALA A 129 -1.22 3.07 -12.15
CA ALA A 129 -1.52 1.64 -12.06
C ALA A 129 -2.77 1.36 -11.20
N ARG A 130 -3.93 1.47 -11.83
CA ARG A 130 -5.24 1.29 -11.19
C ARG A 130 -5.64 -0.18 -11.04
N HIS A 131 -6.61 -0.45 -10.18
CA HIS A 131 -7.31 -1.71 -10.15
C HIS A 131 -8.05 -1.96 -11.47
N ARG A 132 -8.17 -3.23 -11.84
CA ARG A 132 -9.14 -3.67 -12.84
C ARG A 132 -10.56 -3.52 -12.28
N SER A 133 -11.56 -3.50 -13.15
CA SER A 133 -12.96 -3.42 -12.73
C SER A 133 -13.30 -4.53 -11.72
N GLY A 134 -13.79 -4.13 -10.54
CA GLY A 134 -14.18 -5.03 -9.46
C GLY A 134 -13.04 -5.61 -8.61
N GLU A 135 -11.78 -5.47 -9.02
CA GLU A 135 -10.61 -6.08 -8.34
C GLU A 135 -10.51 -5.66 -6.87
N TRP A 136 -10.66 -4.38 -6.57
CA TRP A 136 -10.65 -3.87 -5.19
C TRP A 136 -11.81 -4.43 -4.35
N ARG A 137 -13.01 -4.44 -4.90
CA ARG A 137 -14.18 -5.00 -4.21
C ARG A 137 -14.01 -6.48 -3.90
N THR A 138 -13.47 -7.25 -4.86
CA THR A 138 -13.18 -8.67 -4.69
C THR A 138 -12.16 -8.89 -3.58
N LEU A 139 -11.11 -8.07 -3.50
CA LEU A 139 -10.12 -8.16 -2.44
C LEU A 139 -10.74 -7.89 -1.05
N LEU A 140 -11.55 -6.84 -0.93
CA LEU A 140 -12.23 -6.53 0.33
C LEU A 140 -13.18 -7.64 0.78
N ALA A 141 -13.93 -8.23 -0.15
CA ALA A 141 -14.79 -9.38 0.14
C ALA A 141 -13.97 -10.59 0.60
N ALA A 142 -12.86 -10.88 -0.07
CA ALA A 142 -11.96 -11.98 0.31
C ALA A 142 -11.34 -11.79 1.70
N LEU A 143 -11.03 -10.54 2.08
CA LEU A 143 -10.54 -10.20 3.42
C LEU A 143 -11.62 -10.45 4.49
N ASP A 144 -12.85 -10.00 4.26
CA ASP A 144 -13.96 -10.23 5.17
C ASP A 144 -14.28 -11.74 5.29
N ASP A 145 -14.21 -12.51 4.20
CA ASP A 145 -14.37 -13.96 4.20
C ASP A 145 -13.27 -14.66 4.99
N ALA A 146 -12.01 -14.22 4.86
CA ALA A 146 -10.88 -14.78 5.61
C ALA A 146 -11.06 -14.55 7.12
N ALA A 147 -11.45 -13.35 7.51
CA ALA A 147 -11.74 -13.01 8.90
C ALA A 147 -12.90 -13.84 9.46
N THR A 148 -13.97 -14.01 8.68
CA THR A 148 -15.14 -14.83 9.06
C THR A 148 -14.75 -16.30 9.25
N ARG A 149 -13.93 -16.87 8.37
CA ARG A 149 -13.42 -18.24 8.51
C ARG A 149 -12.55 -18.41 9.75
N ALA A 150 -11.74 -17.42 10.08
CA ALA A 150 -10.91 -17.43 11.29
C ALA A 150 -11.75 -17.33 12.57
N GLY A 151 -12.83 -16.54 12.54
CA GLY A 151 -13.83 -16.46 13.60
C GLY A 151 -13.32 -15.90 14.93
N THR A 152 -12.24 -15.12 14.94
CA THR A 152 -11.63 -14.61 16.18
C THR A 152 -11.25 -13.13 16.06
N ASP A 153 -11.44 -12.36 17.12
CA ASP A 153 -11.00 -10.97 17.22
C ASP A 153 -9.47 -10.85 17.06
N ARG A 154 -8.75 -11.86 17.51
CA ARG A 154 -7.29 -11.95 17.37
C ARG A 154 -6.84 -11.84 15.91
N TRP A 155 -7.58 -12.44 14.98
CA TRP A 155 -7.28 -12.35 13.55
C TRP A 155 -7.35 -10.90 13.07
N ILE A 156 -8.36 -10.15 13.53
CA ILE A 156 -8.54 -8.72 13.19
C ILE A 156 -7.38 -7.90 13.79
N ASP A 157 -7.00 -8.16 15.04
CA ASP A 157 -5.87 -7.48 15.69
C ASP A 157 -4.55 -7.73 14.96
N GLU A 158 -4.31 -8.95 14.50
CA GLU A 158 -3.12 -9.30 13.70
C GLU A 158 -3.15 -8.60 12.32
N ALA A 159 -4.30 -8.51 11.67
CA ALA A 159 -4.46 -7.77 10.41
C ALA A 159 -4.18 -6.27 10.60
N ILE A 160 -4.70 -5.67 11.67
CA ILE A 160 -4.43 -4.28 12.04
C ILE A 160 -2.92 -4.07 12.27
N ALA A 161 -2.26 -4.99 12.97
CA ALA A 161 -0.82 -4.92 13.19
C ALA A 161 -0.02 -4.94 11.88
N GLY A 162 -0.41 -5.81 10.93
CA GLY A 162 0.20 -5.87 9.60
C GLY A 162 0.00 -4.59 8.79
N ALA A 163 -1.21 -4.03 8.82
CA ALA A 163 -1.51 -2.76 8.17
C ALA A 163 -0.70 -1.59 8.77
N ARG A 164 -0.66 -1.48 10.09
CA ARG A 164 0.14 -0.45 10.79
C ARG A 164 1.62 -0.55 10.50
N ALA A 165 2.17 -1.76 10.50
CA ALA A 165 3.58 -1.97 10.14
C ALA A 165 3.87 -1.50 8.71
N THR A 166 2.94 -1.71 7.78
CA THR A 166 3.06 -1.27 6.38
C THR A 166 2.97 0.26 6.27
N PHE A 167 2.02 0.89 6.94
CA PHE A 167 1.96 2.37 7.00
C PHE A 167 3.24 2.96 7.61
N ASP A 168 3.77 2.36 8.69
CA ASP A 168 5.02 2.82 9.29
C ASP A 168 6.21 2.69 8.34
N LEU A 169 6.27 1.64 7.54
CA LEU A 169 7.28 1.47 6.49
C LEU A 169 7.25 2.66 5.52
N TYR A 170 6.08 3.03 5.00
CA TYR A 170 5.93 4.18 4.10
C TYR A 170 6.28 5.50 4.79
N ARG A 171 5.85 5.70 6.03
CA ARG A 171 6.19 6.90 6.81
C ARG A 171 7.70 7.05 7.01
N ARG A 172 8.42 5.95 7.27
CA ARG A 172 9.88 5.96 7.42
C ARG A 172 10.62 6.16 6.10
N ALA A 173 9.99 5.86 4.99
CA ALA A 173 10.56 6.03 3.66
C ALA A 173 10.46 7.47 3.15
N ALA A 174 9.43 8.22 3.58
CA ALA A 174 9.26 9.64 3.28
C ALA A 174 10.32 10.48 3.98
#